data_171d8d7f3ee2f72e8773d14186bf1d43
#
_entry.id   171d8d7f3ee2f72e8773d14186bf1d43
#
_cell.length_a   1.000
_cell.length_b   1.000
_cell.length_c   1.000
_cell.angle_alpha   90.00
_cell.angle_beta   90.00
_cell.angle_gamma   90.00
#
_symmetry.space_group_name_H-M   'P 1'
#
loop_
_entity.id
_entity.type
_entity.pdbx_description
1 polymer ?
#
loop_
_entity_poly.entity_id
_entity_poly.type
_entity_poly.pdbx_seq_one_letter_code
_entity_poly.pdbx_strand_id
1 'polypeptide(L)'
;MALKNYKPTSPGLRQLVIVDRSELYKGKPEKTLTVGLTKTGGRDNFGHVTSRRIGGGHKRKLRVIDFKRRKFDLEATVERIEYDPNRSAFIALISYEDGEKAYILAPQRLKAGDKVVASAKADIKPGNAMPLKNMPVGTIIHNVELKAGKGGQLVRSAGCYAQLVGKDAGYAQLKLSSGELRVVREECLATVGAVSNPDNQNKSLGKAGRNRWLGNRPVSRGVAMNPVDHPHGGGEGRTSGGRHPVTPWGKPTKGYKTRTNKKTDKFIMRSRHDNKKK
;
A
#
# COMPACT_ATOMS: atom_id res chain seq x y z
N MET A 1 -13.11 -9.49 7.48
CA MET A 1 -14.15 -8.52 7.08
C MET A 1 -14.85 -9.07 5.87
N ALA A 2 -16.14 -8.83 5.74
CA ALA A 2 -16.94 -9.36 4.64
C ALA A 2 -17.00 -8.37 3.46
N LEU A 3 -17.25 -8.86 2.27
CA LEU A 3 -17.60 -8.05 1.11
C LEU A 3 -19.12 -7.78 1.13
N LYS A 4 -19.50 -6.56 0.83
CA LYS A 4 -20.90 -6.14 0.72
C LYS A 4 -21.28 -6.01 -0.74
N ASN A 5 -22.24 -6.83 -1.15
CA ASN A 5 -22.88 -6.80 -2.46
C ASN A 5 -24.20 -6.04 -2.38
N TYR A 6 -24.69 -5.55 -3.49
CA TYR A 6 -25.95 -4.81 -3.60
C TYR A 6 -26.90 -5.47 -4.59
N LYS A 7 -28.21 -5.32 -4.35
CA LYS A 7 -29.22 -5.73 -5.34
C LYS A 7 -29.04 -4.93 -6.63
N PRO A 8 -29.19 -5.53 -7.82
CA PRO A 8 -28.95 -4.87 -9.12
C PRO A 8 -30.11 -3.94 -9.54
N THR A 9 -30.51 -3.03 -8.66
CA THR A 9 -31.61 -2.08 -8.88
C THR A 9 -31.26 -0.94 -9.80
N SER A 10 -29.96 -0.70 -10.04
CA SER A 10 -29.48 0.30 -10.98
C SER A 10 -28.18 -0.14 -11.65
N PRO A 11 -27.81 0.41 -12.85
CA PRO A 11 -26.57 0.05 -13.53
C PRO A 11 -25.32 0.21 -12.63
N GLY A 12 -25.29 1.23 -11.78
CA GLY A 12 -24.15 1.51 -10.88
C GLY A 12 -24.07 0.59 -9.67
N LEU A 13 -25.14 -0.13 -9.32
CA LEU A 13 -25.18 -1.08 -8.22
C LEU A 13 -25.00 -2.55 -8.68
N ARG A 14 -25.31 -2.85 -9.95
CA ARG A 14 -25.27 -4.20 -10.50
C ARG A 14 -23.96 -4.93 -10.26
N GLN A 15 -22.84 -4.23 -10.40
CA GLN A 15 -21.49 -4.80 -10.26
C GLN A 15 -20.75 -4.21 -9.06
N LEU A 16 -21.44 -3.53 -8.15
CA LEU A 16 -20.83 -2.91 -6.99
C LEU A 16 -20.51 -3.94 -5.93
N VAL A 17 -19.24 -4.06 -5.60
CA VAL A 17 -18.74 -4.84 -4.46
C VAL A 17 -17.83 -3.94 -3.64
N ILE A 18 -18.14 -3.72 -2.38
CA ILE A 18 -17.32 -2.92 -1.47
C ILE A 18 -16.94 -3.74 -0.24
N VAL A 19 -15.86 -3.34 0.41
CA VAL A 19 -15.50 -3.89 1.73
C VAL A 19 -16.47 -3.37 2.77
N ASP A 20 -16.99 -4.24 3.61
CA ASP A 20 -17.79 -3.83 4.77
C ASP A 20 -16.92 -3.08 5.78
N ARG A 21 -17.46 -1.99 6.30
CA ARG A 21 -16.80 -1.10 7.27
C ARG A 21 -17.62 -0.92 8.52
N SER A 22 -18.55 -1.82 8.77
CA SER A 22 -19.47 -1.75 9.93
C SER A 22 -18.70 -1.75 11.26
N GLU A 23 -17.62 -2.51 11.34
CA GLU A 23 -16.76 -2.66 12.52
C GLU A 23 -15.79 -1.48 12.73
N LEU A 24 -15.64 -0.60 11.74
CA LEU A 24 -14.73 0.54 11.84
C LEU A 24 -15.42 1.72 12.55
N TYR A 25 -14.61 2.50 13.25
CA TYR A 25 -15.05 3.76 13.83
C TYR A 25 -15.63 4.70 12.77
N LYS A 26 -16.83 5.22 13.01
CA LYS A 26 -17.58 6.06 12.05
C LYS A 26 -17.43 7.57 12.31
N GLY A 27 -16.80 7.94 13.42
CA GLY A 27 -16.60 9.33 13.79
C GLY A 27 -15.48 10.04 13.04
N LYS A 28 -15.16 11.24 13.49
CA LYS A 28 -14.08 12.06 12.93
C LYS A 28 -12.71 11.52 13.36
N PRO A 29 -11.67 11.61 12.49
CA PRO A 29 -10.31 11.26 12.88
C PRO A 29 -9.77 12.22 13.96
N GLU A 30 -8.72 11.79 14.66
CA GLU A 30 -8.03 12.62 15.63
C GLU A 30 -7.50 13.90 14.96
N LYS A 31 -7.90 15.07 15.49
CA LYS A 31 -7.64 16.37 14.87
C LYS A 31 -6.14 16.70 14.87
N THR A 32 -5.44 16.41 15.95
CA THR A 32 -4.02 16.68 16.15
C THR A 32 -3.12 15.87 15.20
N LEU A 33 -3.59 14.67 14.81
CA LEU A 33 -2.89 13.75 13.90
C LEU A 33 -3.37 13.86 12.44
N THR A 34 -4.07 14.94 12.07
CA THR A 34 -4.54 15.14 10.69
C THR A 34 -4.08 16.46 10.12
N VAL A 35 -3.58 16.40 8.89
CA VAL A 35 -3.09 17.56 8.13
C VAL A 35 -3.90 17.72 6.83
N GLY A 36 -4.04 18.95 6.35
CA GLY A 36 -4.62 19.22 5.04
C GLY A 36 -3.80 18.57 3.93
N LEU A 37 -4.48 17.97 2.96
CA LEU A 37 -3.82 17.37 1.78
C LEU A 37 -4.13 18.22 0.55
N THR A 38 -3.13 18.95 0.06
CA THR A 38 -3.20 19.68 -1.19
C THR A 38 -3.08 18.72 -2.38
N LYS A 39 -3.88 18.94 -3.41
CA LYS A 39 -3.88 18.14 -4.63
C LYS A 39 -3.25 18.94 -5.77
N THR A 40 -2.21 18.39 -6.37
CA THR A 40 -1.52 19.00 -7.52
C THR A 40 -2.20 18.70 -8.85
N GLY A 41 -3.12 17.72 -8.89
CA GLY A 41 -3.76 17.30 -10.14
C GLY A 41 -2.79 16.67 -11.15
N GLY A 42 -1.67 16.15 -10.71
CA GLY A 42 -0.62 15.57 -11.57
C GLY A 42 0.24 16.62 -12.27
N ARG A 43 0.26 17.87 -11.76
CA ARG A 43 1.09 18.96 -12.27
C ARG A 43 2.31 19.17 -11.39
N ASP A 44 3.40 19.63 -12.00
CA ASP A 44 4.58 20.13 -11.32
C ASP A 44 4.37 21.57 -10.80
N ASN A 45 5.44 22.18 -10.26
CA ASN A 45 5.42 23.55 -9.75
C ASN A 45 5.25 24.61 -10.86
N PHE A 46 5.49 24.27 -12.12
CA PHE A 46 5.26 25.14 -13.29
C PHE A 46 3.88 24.94 -13.93
N GLY A 47 3.06 24.03 -13.40
CA GLY A 47 1.75 23.74 -13.95
C GLY A 47 1.74 22.71 -15.08
N HIS A 48 2.89 22.17 -15.51
CA HIS A 48 2.97 21.17 -16.54
C HIS A 48 2.49 19.80 -16.04
N VAL A 49 1.79 19.05 -16.89
CA VAL A 49 1.28 17.72 -16.56
C VAL A 49 2.44 16.71 -16.59
N THR A 50 2.93 16.32 -15.44
CA THR A 50 3.98 15.30 -15.26
C THR A 50 3.41 13.91 -14.99
N SER A 51 2.22 13.84 -14.38
CA SER A 51 1.49 12.59 -14.15
C SER A 51 0.12 12.68 -14.80
N ARG A 52 -0.07 11.93 -15.89
CA ARG A 52 -1.34 11.93 -16.64
C ARG A 52 -2.45 11.28 -15.80
N ARG A 53 -3.70 11.66 -16.08
CA ARG A 53 -4.92 11.00 -15.59
C ARG A 53 -5.15 11.13 -14.09
N ILE A 54 -4.54 12.10 -13.46
CA ILE A 54 -4.75 12.46 -12.07
C ILE A 54 -5.45 13.80 -12.00
N GLY A 55 -6.45 13.93 -11.14
CA GLY A 55 -7.13 15.19 -10.89
C GLY A 55 -8.55 15.04 -10.34
N GLY A 56 -9.03 16.08 -9.69
CA GLY A 56 -10.33 16.09 -9.02
C GLY A 56 -10.37 15.12 -7.82
N GLY A 57 -11.49 14.45 -7.66
CA GLY A 57 -11.75 13.52 -6.55
C GLY A 57 -12.14 14.22 -5.24
N HIS A 58 -12.62 13.44 -4.29
CA HIS A 58 -13.09 13.94 -3.00
C HIS A 58 -11.96 14.59 -2.19
N LYS A 59 -12.24 15.68 -1.47
CA LYS A 59 -11.30 16.31 -0.52
C LYS A 59 -10.91 15.33 0.58
N ARG A 60 -9.62 15.25 0.90
CA ARG A 60 -9.07 14.31 1.89
C ARG A 60 -8.18 15.05 2.88
N LYS A 61 -8.09 14.50 4.09
CA LYS A 61 -7.07 14.86 5.09
C LYS A 61 -6.03 13.75 5.16
N LEU A 62 -4.77 14.11 5.29
CA LEU A 62 -3.69 13.17 5.55
C LEU A 62 -3.68 12.82 7.04
N ARG A 63 -3.62 11.53 7.38
CA ARG A 63 -3.33 11.06 8.73
C ARG A 63 -1.82 10.89 8.87
N VAL A 64 -1.27 11.43 9.94
CA VAL A 64 0.14 11.23 10.31
C VAL A 64 0.26 9.85 10.94
N ILE A 65 0.92 8.94 10.24
CA ILE A 65 1.11 7.56 10.71
C ILE A 65 2.50 7.40 11.27
N ASP A 66 2.61 6.81 12.43
CA ASP A 66 3.90 6.43 13.00
C ASP A 66 4.42 5.14 12.36
N PHE A 67 5.28 5.31 11.34
CA PHE A 67 5.99 4.20 10.70
C PHE A 67 7.28 3.82 11.43
N LYS A 68 7.70 4.62 12.41
CA LYS A 68 9.01 4.46 13.07
C LYS A 68 8.91 3.74 14.40
N ARG A 69 7.76 3.85 15.09
CA ARG A 69 7.52 3.21 16.37
C ARG A 69 8.68 3.45 17.36
N ARG A 70 9.03 4.74 17.55
CA ARG A 70 10.22 5.15 18.34
C ARG A 70 10.06 5.04 19.85
N LYS A 71 8.84 4.98 20.36
CA LYS A 71 8.58 4.81 21.79
C LYS A 71 8.78 3.35 22.15
N PHE A 72 10.02 3.01 22.51
CA PHE A 72 10.40 1.66 22.92
C PHE A 72 9.97 1.40 24.37
N ASP A 73 9.63 0.14 24.64
CA ASP A 73 9.28 -0.40 25.96
C ASP A 73 8.09 0.29 26.64
N LEU A 74 7.32 1.10 25.89
CA LEU A 74 6.10 1.74 26.35
C LEU A 74 4.88 1.03 25.78
N GLU A 75 3.98 0.54 26.63
CA GLU A 75 2.73 -0.06 26.17
C GLU A 75 1.79 1.03 25.62
N ALA A 76 1.03 0.65 24.61
CA ALA A 76 -0.05 1.46 24.08
C ALA A 76 -1.30 0.62 23.91
N THR A 77 -2.45 1.20 24.26
CA THR A 77 -3.76 0.56 24.09
C THR A 77 -4.40 1.03 22.79
N VAL A 78 -4.97 0.11 22.03
CA VAL A 78 -5.71 0.40 20.81
C VAL A 78 -7.08 0.99 21.20
N GLU A 79 -7.31 2.28 20.94
CA GLU A 79 -8.59 2.91 21.20
C GLU A 79 -9.65 2.50 20.18
N ARG A 80 -9.31 2.54 18.90
CA ARG A 80 -10.22 2.24 17.80
C ARG A 80 -9.50 1.99 16.48
N ILE A 81 -10.20 1.35 15.52
CA ILE A 81 -9.73 1.13 14.17
C ILE A 81 -10.49 2.05 13.22
N GLU A 82 -9.77 2.75 12.35
CA GLU A 82 -10.32 3.77 11.45
C GLU A 82 -10.06 3.46 9.99
N TYR A 83 -10.94 4.00 9.14
CA TYR A 83 -10.73 4.07 7.69
C TYR A 83 -9.84 5.26 7.32
N ASP A 84 -8.78 5.03 6.55
CA ASP A 84 -7.97 6.08 5.95
C ASP A 84 -8.22 6.16 4.43
N PRO A 85 -8.71 7.29 3.88
CA PRO A 85 -8.95 7.46 2.45
C PRO A 85 -7.67 7.53 1.62
N ASN A 86 -6.49 7.65 2.23
CA ASN A 86 -5.20 7.81 1.54
C ASN A 86 -4.44 6.49 1.38
N ARG A 87 -4.95 5.41 1.98
CA ARG A 87 -4.35 4.07 1.88
C ARG A 87 -5.40 2.98 1.75
N SER A 88 -4.97 1.82 1.34
CA SER A 88 -5.85 0.65 1.22
C SER A 88 -6.04 -0.08 2.55
N ALA A 89 -5.03 -0.04 3.44
CA ALA A 89 -5.07 -0.62 4.78
C ALA A 89 -5.89 0.26 5.75
N PHE A 90 -6.43 -0.36 6.79
CA PHE A 90 -6.98 0.38 7.94
C PHE A 90 -5.86 0.84 8.86
N ILE A 91 -6.17 1.81 9.71
CA ILE A 91 -5.27 2.37 10.71
C ILE A 91 -5.87 2.18 12.10
N ALA A 92 -5.02 2.03 13.10
CA ALA A 92 -5.43 1.97 14.50
C ALA A 92 -4.94 3.25 15.20
N LEU A 93 -5.84 3.87 15.96
CA LEU A 93 -5.47 4.91 16.91
C LEU A 93 -5.06 4.21 18.20
N ILE A 94 -3.84 4.46 18.64
CA ILE A 94 -3.29 3.96 19.90
C ILE A 94 -3.05 5.12 20.86
N SER A 95 -3.24 4.86 22.14
CA SER A 95 -2.91 5.76 23.25
C SER A 95 -1.82 5.10 24.09
N TYR A 96 -0.69 5.77 24.22
CA TYR A 96 0.38 5.34 25.10
C TYR A 96 0.05 5.65 26.56
N GLU A 97 0.72 4.99 27.51
CA GLU A 97 0.55 5.23 28.94
C GLU A 97 0.85 6.68 29.35
N ASP A 98 1.71 7.37 28.60
CA ASP A 98 2.02 8.79 28.78
C ASP A 98 0.93 9.75 28.26
N GLY A 99 -0.19 9.22 27.74
CA GLY A 99 -1.31 9.97 27.18
C GLY A 99 -1.11 10.45 25.73
N GLU A 100 0.06 10.26 25.14
CA GLU A 100 0.26 10.61 23.73
C GLU A 100 -0.45 9.63 22.81
N LYS A 101 -1.09 10.16 21.76
CA LYS A 101 -1.80 9.36 20.76
C LYS A 101 -1.00 9.26 19.46
N ALA A 102 -1.06 8.12 18.80
CA ALA A 102 -0.47 7.91 17.49
C ALA A 102 -1.36 7.04 16.59
N TYR A 103 -1.24 7.22 15.28
CA TYR A 103 -1.80 6.26 14.33
C TYR A 103 -0.75 5.25 13.92
N ILE A 104 -1.13 3.98 13.87
CA ILE A 104 -0.32 2.89 13.31
C ILE A 104 -1.08 2.18 12.20
N LEU A 105 -0.39 1.40 11.38
CA LEU A 105 -1.06 0.45 10.47
C LEU A 105 -1.74 -0.63 11.32
N ALA A 106 -3.03 -0.86 11.09
CA ALA A 106 -3.73 -1.93 11.77
C ALA A 106 -3.37 -3.28 11.13
N PRO A 107 -2.81 -4.24 11.86
CA PRO A 107 -2.70 -5.62 11.39
C PRO A 107 -4.07 -6.30 11.39
N GLN A 108 -4.14 -7.46 10.73
CA GLN A 108 -5.30 -8.34 10.81
C GLN A 108 -5.48 -8.81 12.26
N ARG A 109 -6.75 -8.99 12.66
CA ARG A 109 -7.16 -9.48 13.99
C ARG A 109 -6.93 -8.52 15.15
N LEU A 110 -6.36 -7.33 14.93
CA LEU A 110 -6.26 -6.31 15.97
C LEU A 110 -7.66 -5.77 16.29
N LYS A 111 -7.96 -5.58 17.56
CA LYS A 111 -9.25 -5.04 18.05
C LYS A 111 -9.02 -3.85 18.96
N ALA A 112 -10.07 -3.06 19.19
CA ALA A 112 -10.07 -2.04 20.23
C ALA A 112 -9.92 -2.71 21.60
N GLY A 113 -9.09 -2.12 22.46
CA GLY A 113 -8.72 -2.66 23.78
C GLY A 113 -7.44 -3.53 23.77
N ASP A 114 -6.96 -3.97 22.60
CA ASP A 114 -5.70 -4.71 22.54
C ASP A 114 -4.52 -3.82 22.91
N LYS A 115 -3.51 -4.42 23.54
CA LYS A 115 -2.25 -3.76 23.88
C LYS A 115 -1.20 -4.04 22.82
N VAL A 116 -0.43 -3.02 22.45
CA VAL A 116 0.67 -3.11 21.49
C VAL A 116 1.92 -2.41 22.03
N VAL A 117 3.06 -2.97 21.80
CA VAL A 117 4.34 -2.44 22.26
C VAL A 117 5.39 -2.47 21.13
N ALA A 118 6.33 -1.55 21.21
CA ALA A 118 7.55 -1.60 20.41
C ALA A 118 8.72 -1.90 21.35
N SER A 119 9.24 -3.13 21.32
CA SER A 119 10.32 -3.55 22.22
C SER A 119 11.15 -4.66 21.58
N ALA A 120 12.40 -4.75 21.97
CA ALA A 120 13.26 -5.85 21.57
C ALA A 120 12.83 -7.19 22.20
N LYS A 121 12.11 -7.16 23.31
CA LYS A 121 11.63 -8.32 24.07
C LYS A 121 10.11 -8.53 23.96
N ALA A 122 9.45 -7.85 23.02
CA ALA A 122 7.99 -7.96 22.88
C ALA A 122 7.55 -9.39 22.49
N ASP A 123 6.38 -9.79 22.93
CA ASP A 123 5.73 -11.03 22.47
C ASP A 123 5.42 -11.00 20.97
N ILE A 124 5.34 -12.17 20.35
CA ILE A 124 4.96 -12.33 18.94
C ILE A 124 3.44 -12.20 18.78
N LYS A 125 2.92 -11.02 19.11
CA LYS A 125 1.49 -10.67 18.97
C LYS A 125 1.28 -9.67 17.83
N PRO A 126 0.17 -9.75 17.09
CA PRO A 126 -0.11 -8.79 16.01
C PRO A 126 -0.10 -7.34 16.52
N GLY A 127 0.65 -6.47 15.85
CA GLY A 127 0.79 -5.06 16.23
C GLY A 127 2.05 -4.72 17.02
N ASN A 128 2.71 -5.70 17.63
CA ASN A 128 3.99 -5.48 18.29
C ASN A 128 5.10 -5.27 17.26
N ALA A 129 5.98 -4.33 17.54
CA ALA A 129 7.12 -4.01 16.68
C ALA A 129 8.44 -4.37 17.38
N MET A 130 9.34 -5.01 16.65
CA MET A 130 10.65 -5.38 17.17
C MET A 130 11.68 -5.45 16.06
N PRO A 131 13.00 -5.45 16.40
CA PRO A 131 14.05 -5.71 15.43
C PRO A 131 13.94 -7.13 14.85
N LEU A 132 14.25 -7.29 13.56
CA LEU A 132 14.18 -8.59 12.87
C LEU A 132 15.07 -9.65 13.54
N LYS A 133 16.19 -9.24 14.15
CA LYS A 133 17.09 -10.15 14.90
C LYS A 133 16.38 -10.92 16.02
N ASN A 134 15.37 -10.30 16.65
CA ASN A 134 14.69 -10.87 17.81
C ASN A 134 13.43 -11.67 17.43
N MET A 135 12.97 -11.58 16.16
CA MET A 135 11.81 -12.33 15.69
C MET A 135 12.19 -13.77 15.34
N PRO A 136 11.40 -14.79 15.69
CA PRO A 136 11.63 -16.16 15.25
C PRO A 136 11.44 -16.29 13.73
N VAL A 137 12.17 -17.24 13.13
CA VAL A 137 12.00 -17.61 11.72
C VAL A 137 10.59 -18.17 11.52
N GLY A 138 9.99 -17.89 10.37
CA GLY A 138 8.61 -18.26 10.05
C GLY A 138 7.58 -17.16 10.37
N THR A 139 7.94 -16.15 11.18
CA THR A 139 7.02 -15.07 11.58
C THR A 139 6.51 -14.29 10.37
N ILE A 140 5.20 -14.04 10.38
CA ILE A 140 4.53 -13.14 9.41
C ILE A 140 4.66 -11.71 9.92
N ILE A 141 5.16 -10.81 9.07
CA ILE A 141 5.48 -9.44 9.43
C ILE A 141 4.99 -8.44 8.37
N HIS A 142 4.86 -7.20 8.78
CA HIS A 142 4.55 -6.05 7.91
C HIS A 142 5.30 -4.78 8.37
N ASN A 143 5.12 -3.68 7.67
CA ASN A 143 5.73 -2.38 7.98
C ASN A 143 7.25 -2.48 8.22
N VAL A 144 7.95 -3.15 7.30
CA VAL A 144 9.37 -3.47 7.45
C VAL A 144 10.24 -2.29 7.03
N GLU A 145 11.24 -1.97 7.83
CA GLU A 145 12.26 -0.99 7.48
C GLU A 145 13.26 -1.54 6.46
N LEU A 146 13.81 -0.67 5.62
CA LEU A 146 14.93 -0.97 4.72
C LEU A 146 16.28 -0.51 5.29
N LYS A 147 16.24 0.47 6.19
CA LYS A 147 17.38 0.99 6.96
C LYS A 147 16.89 1.23 8.36
N ALA A 148 17.66 0.83 9.35
CA ALA A 148 17.33 1.01 10.76
C ALA A 148 17.01 2.49 11.08
N GLY A 149 15.91 2.71 11.83
CA GLY A 149 15.44 4.04 12.26
C GLY A 149 14.81 4.92 11.17
N LYS A 150 14.75 4.47 9.92
CA LYS A 150 14.12 5.25 8.83
C LYS A 150 12.59 5.17 8.86
N GLY A 151 12.05 4.15 9.47
CA GLY A 151 10.64 3.82 9.46
C GLY A 151 10.27 2.81 8.37
N GLY A 152 9.18 2.10 8.58
CA GLY A 152 8.72 1.04 7.69
C GLY A 152 8.43 1.52 6.27
N GLN A 153 8.95 0.81 5.29
CA GLN A 153 8.83 1.13 3.86
C GLN A 153 8.25 -0.01 3.04
N LEU A 154 8.48 -1.26 3.43
CA LEU A 154 7.96 -2.45 2.76
C LEU A 154 6.69 -2.95 3.46
N VAL A 155 5.83 -3.64 2.70
CA VAL A 155 4.68 -4.38 3.23
C VAL A 155 3.72 -3.49 4.03
N ARG A 156 3.16 -2.46 3.41
CA ARG A 156 2.25 -1.51 4.04
C ARG A 156 0.85 -1.47 3.42
N SER A 157 0.67 -2.11 2.28
CA SER A 157 -0.63 -2.15 1.59
C SER A 157 -1.57 -3.18 2.21
N ALA A 158 -2.87 -3.00 1.99
CA ALA A 158 -3.91 -3.91 2.47
C ALA A 158 -3.63 -5.38 2.13
N GLY A 159 -3.78 -6.26 3.11
CA GLY A 159 -3.59 -7.70 2.96
C GLY A 159 -2.15 -8.16 2.71
N CYS A 160 -1.19 -7.23 2.56
CA CYS A 160 0.21 -7.61 2.32
C CYS A 160 0.86 -8.14 3.59
N TYR A 161 1.78 -9.07 3.40
CA TYR A 161 2.66 -9.61 4.44
C TYR A 161 4.01 -10.00 3.84
N ALA A 162 5.01 -10.11 4.68
CA ALA A 162 6.27 -10.79 4.38
C ALA A 162 6.49 -11.88 5.41
N GLN A 163 7.21 -12.92 5.03
CA GLN A 163 7.61 -13.98 5.93
C GLN A 163 9.12 -13.91 6.18
N LEU A 164 9.53 -13.95 7.42
CA LEU A 164 10.93 -14.09 7.81
C LEU A 164 11.35 -15.55 7.56
N VAL A 165 12.20 -15.78 6.57
CA VAL A 165 12.58 -17.13 6.13
C VAL A 165 13.85 -17.61 6.82
N GLY A 166 14.77 -16.69 7.09
CA GLY A 166 16.05 -17.01 7.71
C GLY A 166 16.79 -15.75 8.15
N LYS A 167 17.87 -15.96 8.87
CA LYS A 167 18.83 -14.93 9.30
C LYS A 167 20.23 -15.47 9.06
N ASP A 168 21.09 -14.64 8.51
CA ASP A 168 22.47 -15.02 8.21
C ASP A 168 23.34 -13.77 8.10
N ALA A 169 24.55 -13.83 8.64
CA ALA A 169 25.57 -12.78 8.53
C ALA A 169 25.08 -11.35 8.81
N GLY A 170 24.18 -11.15 9.81
CA GLY A 170 23.62 -9.84 10.17
C GLY A 170 22.48 -9.36 9.25
N TYR A 171 21.98 -10.25 8.38
CA TYR A 171 20.86 -9.99 7.48
C TYR A 171 19.70 -10.94 7.72
N ALA A 172 18.49 -10.41 7.67
CA ALA A 172 17.25 -11.15 7.67
C ALA A 172 16.77 -11.38 6.23
N GLN A 173 16.41 -12.60 5.91
CA GLN A 173 15.88 -13.03 4.60
C GLN A 173 14.36 -12.97 4.63
N LEU A 174 13.77 -12.13 3.79
CA LEU A 174 12.34 -11.87 3.73
C LEU A 174 11.75 -12.36 2.40
N LYS A 175 10.74 -13.23 2.50
CA LYS A 175 9.89 -13.61 1.37
C LYS A 175 8.70 -12.65 1.31
N LEU A 176 8.66 -11.82 0.28
CA LEU A 176 7.57 -10.87 0.05
C LEU A 176 6.36 -11.55 -0.61
N SER A 177 5.17 -10.96 -0.48
CA SER A 177 3.94 -11.44 -1.13
C SER A 177 4.03 -11.47 -2.67
N SER A 178 4.98 -10.73 -3.26
CA SER A 178 5.29 -10.78 -4.71
C SER A 178 6.06 -12.03 -5.13
N GLY A 179 6.57 -12.84 -4.17
CA GLY A 179 7.48 -13.97 -4.41
C GLY A 179 8.96 -13.59 -4.45
N GLU A 180 9.31 -12.31 -4.36
CA GLU A 180 10.70 -11.85 -4.25
C GLU A 180 11.29 -12.29 -2.90
N LEU A 181 12.49 -12.86 -2.93
CA LEU A 181 13.31 -13.12 -1.74
C LEU A 181 14.35 -12.00 -1.63
N ARG A 182 14.29 -11.26 -0.53
CA ARG A 182 15.09 -10.07 -0.29
C ARG A 182 15.75 -10.11 1.08
N VAL A 183 16.97 -9.57 1.16
CA VAL A 183 17.68 -9.38 2.42
C VAL A 183 17.56 -7.96 2.93
N VAL A 184 17.44 -7.82 4.24
CA VAL A 184 17.39 -6.56 4.99
C VAL A 184 18.27 -6.72 6.22
N ARG A 185 18.91 -5.67 6.70
CA ARG A 185 19.69 -5.74 7.95
C ARG A 185 18.81 -6.20 9.11
N GLU A 186 19.29 -7.07 9.94
CA GLU A 186 18.52 -7.65 11.06
C GLU A 186 18.19 -6.64 12.17
N GLU A 187 18.90 -5.50 12.22
CA GLU A 187 18.59 -4.39 13.12
C GLU A 187 17.32 -3.62 12.73
N CYS A 188 16.86 -3.76 11.48
CA CYS A 188 15.66 -3.08 10.98
C CYS A 188 14.43 -3.54 11.75
N LEU A 189 13.55 -2.59 12.07
CA LEU A 189 12.27 -2.86 12.72
C LEU A 189 11.26 -3.43 11.74
N ALA A 190 10.42 -4.30 12.25
CA ALA A 190 9.21 -4.76 11.58
C ALA A 190 8.08 -4.94 12.60
N THR A 191 6.85 -4.97 12.13
CA THR A 191 5.67 -5.20 12.97
C THR A 191 5.12 -6.60 12.69
N VAL A 192 4.77 -7.33 13.74
CA VAL A 192 4.21 -8.69 13.67
C VAL A 192 2.81 -8.67 13.08
N GLY A 193 2.49 -9.65 12.23
CA GLY A 193 1.19 -9.86 11.60
C GLY A 193 1.13 -9.40 10.15
N ALA A 194 0.03 -9.72 9.47
CA ALA A 194 -0.30 -9.24 8.13
C ALA A 194 -1.12 -7.95 8.21
N VAL A 195 -1.03 -7.10 7.20
CA VAL A 195 -1.81 -5.84 7.13
C VAL A 195 -3.30 -6.13 6.98
N SER A 196 -4.14 -5.34 7.62
CA SER A 196 -5.60 -5.41 7.55
C SER A 196 -6.18 -5.28 6.14
N ASN A 197 -7.49 -5.55 5.99
CA ASN A 197 -8.26 -5.35 4.77
C ASN A 197 -7.80 -6.19 3.55
N PRO A 198 -7.62 -7.52 3.67
CA PRO A 198 -7.19 -8.36 2.54
C PRO A 198 -8.19 -8.34 1.38
N ASP A 199 -9.48 -8.16 1.65
CA ASP A 199 -10.54 -8.12 0.64
C ASP A 199 -10.56 -6.84 -0.20
N ASN A 200 -9.67 -5.88 0.06
CA ASN A 200 -9.56 -4.67 -0.76
C ASN A 200 -9.28 -4.97 -2.25
N GLN A 201 -8.63 -6.06 -2.57
CA GLN A 201 -8.39 -6.50 -3.95
C GLN A 201 -9.65 -6.99 -4.66
N ASN A 202 -10.63 -7.51 -3.91
CA ASN A 202 -11.86 -8.11 -4.42
C ASN A 202 -12.99 -7.09 -4.64
N LYS A 203 -12.75 -5.81 -4.35
CA LYS A 203 -13.74 -4.75 -4.56
C LYS A 203 -13.95 -4.44 -6.04
N SER A 204 -15.20 -4.15 -6.42
CA SER A 204 -15.59 -3.62 -7.72
C SER A 204 -16.26 -2.27 -7.54
N LEU A 205 -15.82 -1.26 -8.28
CA LEU A 205 -16.37 0.09 -8.15
C LEU A 205 -17.74 0.26 -8.82
N GLY A 206 -18.12 -0.64 -9.72
CA GLY A 206 -19.43 -0.70 -10.36
C GLY A 206 -19.74 0.42 -11.37
N LYS A 207 -19.12 1.59 -11.26
CA LYS A 207 -19.32 2.70 -12.20
C LYS A 207 -18.09 3.61 -12.35
N ALA A 208 -17.93 4.23 -13.51
CA ALA A 208 -16.84 5.16 -13.82
C ALA A 208 -16.79 6.39 -12.89
N GLY A 209 -17.95 6.88 -12.44
CA GLY A 209 -18.04 8.00 -11.51
C GLY A 209 -17.32 7.75 -10.18
N ARG A 210 -17.28 6.52 -9.66
CA ARG A 210 -16.50 6.19 -8.46
C ARG A 210 -15.01 6.33 -8.67
N ASN A 211 -14.49 5.98 -9.86
CA ASN A 211 -13.11 6.26 -10.22
C ASN A 211 -12.83 7.76 -10.23
N ARG A 212 -13.77 8.58 -10.72
CA ARG A 212 -13.66 10.04 -10.68
C ARG A 212 -13.59 10.57 -9.24
N TRP A 213 -14.38 10.02 -8.33
CA TRP A 213 -14.32 10.37 -6.90
C TRP A 213 -12.99 10.03 -6.24
N LEU A 214 -12.29 9.01 -6.72
CA LEU A 214 -10.95 8.65 -6.26
C LEU A 214 -9.85 9.56 -6.81
N GLY A 215 -10.17 10.42 -7.79
CA GLY A 215 -9.20 11.33 -8.43
C GLY A 215 -8.61 10.80 -9.74
N ASN A 216 -9.15 9.69 -10.25
CA ASN A 216 -8.71 9.13 -11.53
C ASN A 216 -9.50 9.76 -12.67
N ARG A 217 -8.82 10.35 -13.63
CA ARG A 217 -9.42 10.87 -14.86
C ARG A 217 -9.54 9.77 -15.92
N PRO A 218 -10.44 9.91 -16.90
CA PRO A 218 -10.57 8.98 -18.02
C PRO A 218 -9.25 8.80 -18.78
N VAL A 219 -9.13 7.64 -19.41
CA VAL A 219 -7.96 7.22 -20.18
C VAL A 219 -8.34 7.07 -21.63
N SER A 220 -7.77 7.89 -22.53
CA SER A 220 -7.80 7.63 -23.95
C SER A 220 -6.75 6.59 -24.33
N ARG A 221 -7.13 5.64 -25.18
CA ARG A 221 -6.20 4.64 -25.72
C ARG A 221 -5.32 5.29 -26.77
N GLY A 222 -4.04 4.88 -26.86
CA GLY A 222 -3.11 5.41 -27.87
C GLY A 222 -3.59 5.25 -29.31
N VAL A 223 -4.33 4.17 -29.59
CA VAL A 223 -4.93 3.91 -30.91
C VAL A 223 -6.01 4.95 -31.30
N ALA A 224 -6.64 5.61 -30.31
CA ALA A 224 -7.64 6.63 -30.53
C ALA A 224 -7.07 8.06 -30.55
N MET A 225 -5.75 8.19 -30.61
CA MET A 225 -5.03 9.46 -30.67
C MET A 225 -4.50 9.72 -32.09
N ASN A 226 -4.06 10.95 -32.33
CA ASN A 226 -3.35 11.29 -33.56
C ASN A 226 -1.89 10.77 -33.52
N PRO A 227 -1.22 10.61 -34.70
CA PRO A 227 0.16 10.14 -34.76
C PRO A 227 1.14 10.98 -33.95
N VAL A 228 0.93 12.27 -33.82
CA VAL A 228 1.75 13.19 -33.01
C VAL A 228 1.67 12.91 -31.52
N ASP A 229 0.53 12.38 -31.03
CA ASP A 229 0.28 12.19 -29.60
C ASP A 229 0.70 10.81 -29.09
N HIS A 230 0.72 9.81 -29.98
CA HIS A 230 1.03 8.44 -29.60
C HIS A 230 1.56 7.62 -30.79
N PRO A 231 2.59 6.74 -30.59
CA PRO A 231 3.09 5.85 -31.63
C PRO A 231 2.08 4.86 -32.23
N HIS A 232 0.93 4.67 -31.58
CA HIS A 232 -0.20 3.87 -32.07
C HIS A 232 -1.31 4.72 -32.69
N GLY A 233 -1.11 6.02 -32.78
CA GLY A 233 -2.11 6.95 -33.31
C GLY A 233 -2.18 6.94 -34.84
N GLY A 234 -3.25 7.46 -35.36
CA GLY A 234 -3.52 7.60 -36.79
C GLY A 234 -4.39 6.50 -37.38
N GLY A 235 -4.56 6.56 -38.69
CA GLY A 235 -5.40 5.67 -39.49
C GLY A 235 -6.83 6.20 -39.65
N GLU A 236 -7.56 5.59 -40.58
CA GLU A 236 -8.96 5.88 -40.87
C GLU A 236 -9.87 4.89 -40.14
N GLY A 237 -10.87 5.37 -39.44
CA GLY A 237 -11.84 4.54 -38.73
C GLY A 237 -11.25 3.70 -37.62
N ARG A 238 -11.61 2.42 -37.58
CA ARG A 238 -11.20 1.45 -36.54
C ARG A 238 -9.91 0.75 -36.93
N THR A 239 -8.76 1.35 -36.66
CA THR A 239 -7.44 0.81 -36.98
C THR A 239 -6.85 -0.01 -35.83
N SER A 240 -5.92 -0.92 -36.16
CA SER A 240 -5.09 -1.63 -35.18
C SER A 240 -3.88 -0.79 -34.76
N GLY A 241 -3.12 -1.26 -33.74
CA GLY A 241 -1.95 -0.52 -33.25
C GLY A 241 -0.74 -0.48 -34.21
N GLY A 242 -0.73 -1.30 -35.28
CA GLY A 242 0.28 -1.31 -36.33
C GLY A 242 1.71 -1.73 -35.93
N ARG A 243 1.97 -1.93 -34.64
CA ARG A 243 3.30 -2.24 -34.09
C ARG A 243 3.20 -2.91 -32.72
N HIS A 244 4.32 -3.38 -32.18
CA HIS A 244 4.38 -3.87 -30.81
C HIS A 244 3.87 -2.82 -29.81
N PRO A 245 3.15 -3.22 -28.74
CA PRO A 245 2.62 -2.30 -27.75
C PRO A 245 3.73 -1.47 -27.11
N VAL A 246 3.60 -0.14 -27.21
CA VAL A 246 4.55 0.82 -26.63
C VAL A 246 3.83 1.89 -25.82
N THR A 247 4.57 2.58 -24.96
CA THR A 247 4.11 3.78 -24.25
C THR A 247 4.07 4.98 -25.19
N PRO A 248 3.47 6.12 -24.79
CA PRO A 248 3.53 7.38 -25.55
C PRO A 248 4.96 7.83 -25.90
N TRP A 249 5.95 7.41 -25.13
CA TRP A 249 7.37 7.70 -25.32
C TRP A 249 8.12 6.60 -26.08
N GLY A 250 7.42 5.66 -26.70
CA GLY A 250 8.01 4.60 -27.52
C GLY A 250 8.60 3.41 -26.76
N LYS A 251 8.57 3.40 -25.42
CA LYS A 251 9.10 2.27 -24.65
C LYS A 251 8.18 1.05 -24.76
N PRO A 252 8.71 -0.17 -25.00
CA PRO A 252 7.91 -1.39 -25.01
C PRO A 252 7.17 -1.61 -23.70
N THR A 253 5.88 -2.01 -23.78
CA THR A 253 5.03 -2.27 -22.59
C THR A 253 4.99 -3.74 -22.21
N LYS A 254 5.38 -4.65 -23.11
CA LYS A 254 5.46 -6.10 -22.87
C LYS A 254 6.90 -6.57 -22.89
N GLY A 255 7.28 -7.41 -21.93
CA GLY A 255 8.59 -8.05 -21.84
C GLY A 255 9.76 -7.16 -21.40
N TYR A 256 9.63 -5.87 -21.47
CA TYR A 256 10.70 -4.94 -21.09
C TYR A 256 10.85 -4.84 -19.56
N LYS A 257 12.08 -5.01 -19.06
CA LYS A 257 12.40 -4.86 -17.65
C LYS A 257 12.49 -3.36 -17.30
N THR A 258 11.52 -2.87 -16.51
CA THR A 258 11.41 -1.44 -16.17
C THR A 258 12.25 -0.99 -14.98
N ARG A 259 12.81 -1.92 -14.19
CA ARG A 259 13.66 -1.59 -13.04
C ARG A 259 14.98 -0.98 -13.51
N THR A 260 15.23 0.27 -13.16
CA THR A 260 16.45 1.00 -13.53
C THR A 260 17.48 1.04 -12.38
N ASN A 261 17.03 1.02 -11.11
CA ASN A 261 17.91 1.09 -9.97
C ASN A 261 18.66 -0.25 -9.76
N LYS A 262 19.91 -0.33 -10.22
CA LYS A 262 20.78 -1.50 -10.05
C LYS A 262 21.52 -1.52 -8.71
N LYS A 263 21.69 -0.38 -8.05
CA LYS A 263 22.45 -0.27 -6.78
C LYS A 263 21.89 -1.16 -5.65
N THR A 264 20.61 -1.48 -5.70
CA THR A 264 19.92 -2.30 -4.67
C THR A 264 19.69 -3.73 -5.10
N ASP A 265 20.20 -4.17 -6.27
CA ASP A 265 20.07 -5.56 -6.74
C ASP A 265 20.79 -6.55 -5.82
N LYS A 266 21.89 -6.13 -5.17
CA LYS A 266 22.62 -6.92 -4.17
C LYS A 266 21.77 -7.36 -2.96
N PHE A 267 20.64 -6.71 -2.70
CA PHE A 267 19.70 -7.08 -1.64
C PHE A 267 18.58 -8.02 -2.13
N ILE A 268 18.56 -8.39 -3.41
CA ILE A 268 17.59 -9.30 -3.99
C ILE A 268 18.27 -10.64 -4.24
N MET A 269 17.96 -11.63 -3.40
CA MET A 269 18.50 -12.99 -3.57
C MET A 269 17.82 -13.71 -4.74
N ARG A 270 16.50 -13.57 -4.85
CA ARG A 270 15.70 -14.15 -5.92
C ARG A 270 14.63 -13.19 -6.38
N SER A 271 14.60 -12.89 -7.67
CA SER A 271 13.60 -12.03 -8.27
C SER A 271 12.23 -12.72 -8.33
N ARG A 272 11.16 -11.94 -8.28
CA ARG A 272 9.78 -12.41 -8.50
C ARG A 272 9.58 -13.09 -9.88
N HIS A 273 10.48 -12.88 -10.83
CA HIS A 273 10.41 -13.43 -12.20
C HIS A 273 11.16 -14.75 -12.35
N ASP A 274 12.04 -15.12 -11.42
CA ASP A 274 12.88 -16.33 -11.54
C ASP A 274 12.09 -17.63 -11.44
N ASN A 275 10.91 -17.60 -10.80
CA ASN A 275 10.00 -18.75 -10.73
C ASN A 275 9.25 -19.04 -12.06
N LYS A 276 9.36 -18.17 -13.06
CA LYS A 276 8.71 -18.33 -14.38
C LYS A 276 9.59 -19.00 -15.43
N LYS A 277 10.81 -19.38 -15.05
CA LYS A 277 11.78 -20.04 -15.93
C LYS A 277 11.78 -21.58 -15.79
N LYS A 278 10.64 -22.15 -15.43
CA LYS A 278 10.43 -23.61 -15.53
C LYS A 278 9.44 -23.91 -16.64
#